data_3d9b50b0fd36532c7574be1a4f27bfcd
#
_entry.id   3d9b50b0fd36532c7574be1a4f27bfcd
#
_cell.length_a   1.000
_cell.length_b   1.000
_cell.length_c   1.000
_cell.angle_alpha   90.00
_cell.angle_beta   90.00
_cell.angle_gamma   90.00
#
_symmetry.space_group_name_H-M   'P 1'
#
loop_
_entity.id
_entity.type
_entity.pdbx_description
1 polymer ?
#
loop_
_entity_poly.entity_id
_entity_poly.type
_entity_poly.pdbx_seq_one_letter_code
_entity_poly.pdbx_strand_id
1 'polypeptide(L)'
;MIEYIDIDKLNPADYNPRCLSADALEDLKKSITKLGVIKPIIIRRSDYRIVAGHQRTKTMKLLGYTQVPAFILDSVNSTDEVRFNQLHNYVECEIHDAQPMLTISPEAIQVTGFQVIKNKDIQLHNKGTKNTFVVELTKMIIRYGQFANAICDMEGNILVSCVYAKAIKLLGMDLLVYVLPSGAEDRAKYFFGKEYGVFEYSHIEKKTYIQSFAQKARLRTKDGVLANRTHSVLYETQVIPIIDKNMRILDFGAGQKDYAIYLRKKGYKVDAIEFFHRQDNVDAIDEKEVREDNARICRTLESYGQYDIVVCDSVLNSVNSLQDEKNVLLSLSALCKKGGLIFWSGIPLHFRQKTSDRKNSMDYRTVSVFLDKHGFTANLRYGEWYFQKYHSMADICELNTKYIGNNFKVYENGRLIPKEGEVKASSFQVVSINDKPVSKEEMIEALKYEFSLPLPKGKRWDLDKDLLPSFLKTLD
;
A
#
# COMPACT_ATOMS: atom_id res chain seq x y z
N MET A 1 -4.92 17.79 -26.61
CA MET A 1 -5.90 18.92 -26.59
C MET A 1 -6.99 18.56 -25.62
N ILE A 2 -7.57 19.54 -24.90
CA ILE A 2 -8.70 19.28 -24.00
C ILE A 2 -9.97 19.24 -24.83
N GLU A 3 -10.80 18.22 -24.62
CA GLU A 3 -12.16 18.10 -25.16
C GLU A 3 -13.18 18.13 -24.02
N TYR A 4 -14.39 18.65 -24.27
CA TYR A 4 -15.48 18.62 -23.31
C TYR A 4 -16.41 17.46 -23.62
N ILE A 5 -16.54 16.56 -22.67
CA ILE A 5 -17.26 15.31 -22.82
C ILE A 5 -18.50 15.31 -21.92
N ASP A 6 -19.61 14.83 -22.45
CA ASP A 6 -20.84 14.60 -21.71
C ASP A 6 -20.59 13.64 -20.54
N ILE A 7 -20.90 14.09 -19.32
CA ILE A 7 -20.58 13.38 -18.08
C ILE A 7 -21.33 12.05 -17.98
N ASP A 8 -22.50 11.93 -18.60
CA ASP A 8 -23.29 10.71 -18.55
C ASP A 8 -22.79 9.60 -19.50
N LYS A 9 -21.89 9.94 -20.44
CA LYS A 9 -21.19 8.96 -21.28
C LYS A 9 -20.02 8.30 -20.58
N LEU A 10 -19.57 8.83 -19.43
CA LEU A 10 -18.34 8.39 -18.78
C LEU A 10 -18.58 7.12 -17.96
N ASN A 11 -17.72 6.14 -18.16
CA ASN A 11 -17.71 4.86 -17.47
C ASN A 11 -16.56 4.79 -16.44
N PRO A 12 -16.85 4.51 -15.16
CA PRO A 12 -15.78 4.32 -14.18
C PRO A 12 -14.95 3.07 -14.50
N ALA A 13 -13.67 3.09 -14.13
CA ALA A 13 -12.82 1.92 -14.24
C ALA A 13 -12.98 1.02 -13.00
N ASP A 14 -13.18 -0.28 -13.24
CA ASP A 14 -13.41 -1.27 -12.17
C ASP A 14 -12.18 -1.47 -11.26
N TYR A 15 -11.00 -1.08 -11.74
CA TYR A 15 -9.74 -1.22 -11.01
C TYR A 15 -9.38 0.01 -10.16
N ASN A 16 -10.23 1.05 -10.10
CA ASN A 16 -9.90 2.21 -9.27
C ASN A 16 -10.24 1.94 -7.80
N PRO A 17 -9.23 1.77 -6.93
CA PRO A 17 -9.45 1.40 -5.54
C PRO A 17 -9.86 2.58 -4.65
N ARG A 18 -9.88 3.81 -5.17
CA ARG A 18 -10.01 5.01 -4.36
C ARG A 18 -11.47 5.42 -4.18
N CYS A 19 -11.87 5.61 -2.92
CA CYS A 19 -13.12 6.23 -2.52
C CYS A 19 -12.81 7.41 -1.59
N LEU A 20 -13.38 8.58 -1.83
CA LEU A 20 -13.21 9.73 -0.93
C LEU A 20 -14.03 9.54 0.34
N SER A 21 -13.48 9.95 1.48
CA SER A 21 -14.25 10.19 2.69
C SER A 21 -15.27 11.32 2.48
N ALA A 22 -16.29 11.40 3.32
CA ALA A 22 -17.31 12.45 3.22
C ALA A 22 -16.69 13.85 3.28
N ASP A 23 -15.76 14.08 4.21
CA ASP A 23 -15.08 15.36 4.38
C ASP A 23 -14.23 15.73 3.15
N ALA A 24 -13.52 14.76 2.59
CA ALA A 24 -12.72 14.97 1.39
C ALA A 24 -13.59 15.27 0.15
N LEU A 25 -14.78 14.66 0.06
CA LEU A 25 -15.73 14.96 -1.00
C LEU A 25 -16.25 16.40 -0.89
N GLU A 26 -16.55 16.87 0.32
CA GLU A 26 -16.98 18.26 0.54
C GLU A 26 -15.85 19.25 0.25
N ASP A 27 -14.61 18.94 0.60
CA ASP A 27 -13.45 19.76 0.26
C ASP A 27 -13.23 19.82 -1.26
N LEU A 28 -13.41 18.72 -1.97
CA LEU A 28 -13.33 18.67 -3.44
C LEU A 28 -14.45 19.48 -4.10
N LYS A 29 -15.69 19.41 -3.58
CA LYS A 29 -16.79 20.26 -4.04
C LYS A 29 -16.44 21.74 -3.88
N LYS A 30 -15.96 22.15 -2.70
CA LYS A 30 -15.54 23.54 -2.44
C LYS A 30 -14.43 23.98 -3.37
N SER A 31 -13.45 23.09 -3.66
CA SER A 31 -12.36 23.39 -4.58
C SER A 31 -12.87 23.61 -6.00
N ILE A 32 -13.67 22.69 -6.55
CA ILE A 32 -14.23 22.81 -7.90
C ILE A 32 -15.15 24.04 -8.03
N THR A 33 -15.94 24.34 -7.00
CA THR A 33 -16.81 25.52 -6.99
C THR A 33 -16.02 26.82 -7.01
N LYS A 34 -14.89 26.88 -6.31
CA LYS A 34 -14.08 28.12 -6.19
C LYS A 34 -13.07 28.31 -7.32
N LEU A 35 -12.42 27.22 -7.78
CA LEU A 35 -11.31 27.26 -8.73
C LEU A 35 -11.71 26.76 -10.13
N GLY A 36 -12.89 26.15 -10.26
CA GLY A 36 -13.24 25.41 -11.47
C GLY A 36 -12.51 24.08 -11.56
N VAL A 37 -12.60 23.45 -12.73
CA VAL A 37 -11.91 22.19 -13.03
C VAL A 37 -10.50 22.49 -13.52
N ILE A 38 -9.57 22.71 -12.61
CA ILE A 38 -8.17 23.10 -12.92
C ILE A 38 -7.33 21.93 -13.43
N LYS A 39 -7.80 20.70 -13.29
CA LYS A 39 -7.20 19.50 -13.85
C LYS A 39 -8.25 18.66 -14.59
N PRO A 40 -8.17 18.57 -15.94
CA PRO A 40 -9.02 17.71 -16.73
C PRO A 40 -8.89 16.25 -16.33
N ILE A 41 -9.92 15.46 -16.61
CA ILE A 41 -9.86 14.01 -16.46
C ILE A 41 -9.13 13.37 -17.65
N ILE A 42 -8.76 12.10 -17.52
CA ILE A 42 -8.21 11.32 -18.64
C ILE A 42 -9.18 10.20 -18.96
N ILE A 43 -9.56 10.05 -20.20
CA ILE A 43 -10.49 9.02 -20.65
C ILE A 43 -9.95 8.24 -21.85
N ARG A 44 -10.43 7.01 -22.02
CA ARG A 44 -10.22 6.20 -23.22
C ARG A 44 -11.36 6.43 -24.20
N ARG A 45 -11.03 6.74 -25.47
CA ARG A 45 -12.02 7.09 -26.50
C ARG A 45 -12.97 5.94 -26.83
N SER A 46 -12.48 4.72 -26.86
CA SER A 46 -13.25 3.56 -27.38
C SER A 46 -14.54 3.27 -26.60
N ASP A 47 -14.56 3.56 -25.30
CA ASP A 47 -15.68 3.22 -24.40
C ASP A 47 -15.92 4.30 -23.33
N TYR A 48 -15.31 5.47 -23.47
CA TYR A 48 -15.40 6.59 -22.51
C TYR A 48 -15.02 6.19 -21.08
N ARG A 49 -14.18 5.16 -20.92
CA ARG A 49 -13.70 4.75 -19.61
C ARG A 49 -12.81 5.81 -18.99
N ILE A 50 -13.08 6.13 -17.74
CA ILE A 50 -12.26 7.06 -16.96
C ILE A 50 -10.96 6.36 -16.58
N VAL A 51 -9.83 6.83 -17.11
CA VAL A 51 -8.48 6.35 -16.77
C VAL A 51 -7.98 7.06 -15.51
N ALA A 52 -8.23 8.37 -15.39
CA ALA A 52 -7.90 9.15 -14.20
C ALA A 52 -8.92 10.28 -13.99
N GLY A 53 -9.18 10.63 -12.72
CA GLY A 53 -10.13 11.69 -12.35
C GLY A 53 -11.50 11.20 -11.92
N HIS A 54 -11.66 9.93 -11.49
CA HIS A 54 -12.92 9.36 -11.03
C HIS A 54 -13.64 10.19 -9.97
N GLN A 55 -12.90 10.67 -8.96
CA GLN A 55 -13.49 11.46 -7.89
C GLN A 55 -13.92 12.84 -8.35
N ARG A 56 -13.13 13.49 -9.23
CA ARG A 56 -13.51 14.74 -9.88
C ARG A 56 -14.78 14.58 -10.70
N THR A 57 -14.89 13.53 -11.50
CA THR A 57 -16.10 13.22 -12.27
C THR A 57 -17.32 13.04 -11.38
N LYS A 58 -17.20 12.23 -10.32
CA LYS A 58 -18.26 12.03 -9.32
C LYS A 58 -18.69 13.37 -8.69
N THR A 59 -17.72 14.18 -8.31
CA THR A 59 -17.98 15.49 -7.68
C THR A 59 -18.64 16.47 -8.66
N MET A 60 -18.15 16.55 -9.90
CA MET A 60 -18.75 17.38 -10.93
C MET A 60 -20.20 16.98 -11.22
N LYS A 61 -20.49 15.68 -11.27
CA LYS A 61 -21.87 15.18 -11.41
C LYS A 61 -22.76 15.62 -10.24
N LEU A 62 -22.27 15.56 -9.01
CA LEU A 62 -22.98 16.06 -7.82
C LEU A 62 -23.18 17.58 -7.82
N LEU A 63 -22.31 18.34 -8.50
CA LEU A 63 -22.40 19.79 -8.67
C LEU A 63 -23.25 20.19 -9.89
N GLY A 64 -23.84 19.23 -10.62
CA GLY A 64 -24.70 19.49 -11.75
C GLY A 64 -24.00 19.82 -13.07
N TYR A 65 -22.72 19.48 -13.20
CA TYR A 65 -22.01 19.61 -14.48
C TYR A 65 -22.58 18.61 -15.49
N THR A 66 -22.87 19.06 -16.69
CA THR A 66 -23.30 18.22 -17.82
C THR A 66 -22.13 17.81 -18.71
N GLN A 67 -21.04 18.59 -18.70
CA GLN A 67 -19.82 18.32 -19.46
C GLN A 67 -18.59 18.48 -18.59
N VAL A 68 -17.56 17.72 -18.90
CA VAL A 68 -16.27 17.75 -18.18
C VAL A 68 -15.10 17.89 -19.15
N PRO A 69 -14.07 18.69 -18.79
CA PRO A 69 -12.86 18.77 -19.58
C PRO A 69 -12.03 17.50 -19.46
N ALA A 70 -11.64 16.92 -20.56
CA ALA A 70 -10.93 15.64 -20.64
C ALA A 70 -9.76 15.68 -21.61
N PHE A 71 -8.70 14.94 -21.27
CA PHE A 71 -7.71 14.44 -22.23
C PHE A 71 -8.17 13.09 -22.75
N ILE A 72 -8.10 12.88 -24.06
CA ILE A 72 -8.59 11.65 -24.65
C ILE A 72 -7.42 10.82 -25.16
N LEU A 73 -7.38 9.55 -24.76
CA LEU A 73 -6.45 8.54 -25.25
C LEU A 73 -7.15 7.71 -26.31
N ASP A 74 -6.68 7.79 -27.54
CA ASP A 74 -7.35 7.14 -28.68
C ASP A 74 -7.26 5.61 -28.66
N SER A 75 -6.06 5.09 -28.33
CA SER A 75 -5.85 3.65 -28.23
C SER A 75 -4.86 3.33 -27.11
N VAL A 76 -5.37 3.00 -25.95
CA VAL A 76 -4.56 2.59 -24.81
C VAL A 76 -4.85 1.13 -24.47
N ASN A 77 -3.80 0.33 -24.31
CA ASN A 77 -3.96 -1.04 -23.82
C ASN A 77 -4.17 -1.05 -22.30
N SER A 78 -4.70 -2.14 -21.75
CA SER A 78 -5.02 -2.27 -20.33
C SER A 78 -3.83 -2.06 -19.39
N THR A 79 -2.64 -2.46 -19.82
CA THR A 79 -1.41 -2.31 -19.03
C THR A 79 -1.01 -0.83 -18.93
N ASP A 80 -1.02 -0.13 -20.05
CA ASP A 80 -0.68 1.30 -20.09
C ASP A 80 -1.79 2.14 -19.42
N GLU A 81 -3.05 1.74 -19.52
CA GLU A 81 -4.16 2.40 -18.84
C GLU A 81 -3.96 2.42 -17.31
N VAL A 82 -3.61 1.27 -16.76
CA VAL A 82 -3.27 1.16 -15.33
C VAL A 82 -2.03 1.99 -15.01
N ARG A 83 -1.05 2.01 -15.92
CA ARG A 83 0.15 2.82 -15.76
C ARG A 83 -0.15 4.31 -15.74
N PHE A 84 -1.06 4.80 -16.60
CA PHE A 84 -1.55 6.17 -16.54
C PHE A 84 -2.14 6.52 -15.17
N ASN A 85 -2.98 5.64 -14.63
CA ASN A 85 -3.58 5.86 -13.32
C ASN A 85 -2.51 6.02 -12.23
N GLN A 86 -1.49 5.16 -12.24
CA GLN A 86 -0.39 5.22 -11.28
C GLN A 86 0.43 6.51 -11.40
N LEU A 87 0.85 6.84 -12.62
CA LEU A 87 1.68 8.02 -12.86
C LEU A 87 0.92 9.32 -12.57
N HIS A 88 -0.35 9.37 -12.95
CA HIS A 88 -1.21 10.51 -12.68
C HIS A 88 -1.39 10.74 -11.18
N ASN A 89 -1.66 9.69 -10.41
CA ASN A 89 -1.81 9.78 -8.98
C ASN A 89 -0.51 10.24 -8.28
N TYR A 90 0.64 9.75 -8.73
CA TYR A 90 1.93 10.18 -8.19
C TYR A 90 2.21 11.66 -8.49
N VAL A 91 1.98 12.08 -9.72
CA VAL A 91 2.26 13.46 -10.18
C VAL A 91 1.34 14.48 -9.53
N GLU A 92 0.10 14.11 -9.21
CA GLU A 92 -0.84 15.00 -8.53
C GLU A 92 -0.49 15.23 -7.06
N CYS A 93 0.18 14.27 -6.42
CA CYS A 93 0.55 14.35 -4.99
C CYS A 93 1.91 15.03 -4.74
N GLU A 94 2.64 15.38 -5.79
CA GLU A 94 3.96 15.97 -5.66
C GLU A 94 3.85 17.49 -5.46
N ILE A 95 3.84 17.91 -4.19
CA ILE A 95 3.93 19.32 -3.82
C ILE A 95 5.35 19.58 -3.33
N HIS A 96 6.04 20.48 -4.02
CA HIS A 96 7.37 20.89 -3.64
C HIS A 96 7.34 22.20 -2.86
N ASP A 97 7.61 22.14 -1.56
CA ASP A 97 7.94 23.33 -0.74
C ASP A 97 9.41 23.76 -0.89
N ALA A 98 10.24 22.96 -1.57
CA ALA A 98 11.62 23.27 -1.87
C ALA A 98 11.72 24.07 -3.18
N GLN A 99 12.85 24.76 -3.40
CA GLN A 99 13.12 25.57 -4.58
C GLN A 99 12.55 24.95 -5.88
N PRO A 100 11.80 25.70 -6.67
CA PRO A 100 11.09 25.16 -7.82
C PRO A 100 12.06 24.52 -8.80
N MET A 101 11.74 23.29 -9.20
CA MET A 101 12.54 22.53 -10.16
C MET A 101 12.49 23.17 -11.55
N LEU A 102 11.39 23.81 -11.86
CA LEU A 102 11.11 24.57 -13.07
C LEU A 102 10.30 25.82 -12.73
N THR A 103 10.52 26.86 -13.53
CA THR A 103 9.67 28.07 -13.55
C THR A 103 9.29 28.40 -15.00
N ILE A 104 8.24 29.16 -15.14
CA ILE A 104 7.79 29.76 -16.41
C ILE A 104 8.19 31.23 -16.37
N SER A 105 8.68 31.74 -17.47
CA SER A 105 8.94 33.20 -17.59
C SER A 105 7.64 33.95 -17.35
N PRO A 106 7.57 34.90 -16.39
CA PRO A 106 6.33 35.61 -16.08
C PRO A 106 5.69 36.32 -17.29
N GLU A 107 6.52 36.79 -18.22
CA GLU A 107 6.08 37.43 -19.43
C GLU A 107 5.31 36.51 -20.40
N ALA A 108 5.47 35.19 -20.23
CA ALA A 108 4.73 34.20 -21.01
C ALA A 108 3.32 33.93 -20.43
N ILE A 109 3.05 34.41 -19.23
CA ILE A 109 1.76 34.25 -18.56
C ILE A 109 0.88 35.46 -18.88
N GLN A 110 -0.19 35.21 -19.64
CA GLN A 110 -1.03 36.31 -20.14
C GLN A 110 -2.36 36.42 -19.39
N VAL A 111 -2.94 35.28 -19.03
CA VAL A 111 -4.27 35.20 -18.41
C VAL A 111 -4.34 34.06 -17.39
N THR A 112 -5.28 34.16 -16.47
CA THR A 112 -5.66 33.03 -15.61
C THR A 112 -6.42 31.96 -16.41
N GLY A 113 -6.37 30.72 -15.97
CA GLY A 113 -7.00 29.58 -16.64
C GLY A 113 -6.04 28.79 -17.53
N PHE A 114 -6.58 28.01 -18.45
CA PHE A 114 -5.78 27.17 -19.33
C PHE A 114 -5.07 28.00 -20.41
N GLN A 115 -3.75 27.83 -20.47
CA GLN A 115 -2.94 28.40 -21.59
C GLN A 115 -1.78 27.46 -21.93
N VAL A 116 -1.23 27.60 -23.13
CA VAL A 116 -0.08 26.85 -23.64
C VAL A 116 1.17 27.70 -23.53
N ILE A 117 2.13 27.26 -22.76
CA ILE A 117 3.44 27.91 -22.60
C ILE A 117 4.43 27.31 -23.60
N LYS A 118 5.11 28.14 -24.33
CA LYS A 118 6.15 27.67 -25.25
C LYS A 118 7.33 27.08 -24.52
N ASN A 119 7.90 26.01 -25.04
CA ASN A 119 9.02 25.29 -24.39
C ASN A 119 10.18 26.26 -24.07
N LYS A 120 10.48 27.23 -24.90
CA LYS A 120 11.55 28.22 -24.67
C LYS A 120 11.35 29.03 -23.38
N ASP A 121 10.10 29.28 -23.00
CA ASP A 121 9.73 30.10 -21.85
C ASP A 121 9.68 29.32 -20.53
N ILE A 122 10.00 28.01 -20.55
CA ILE A 122 10.13 27.16 -19.38
C ILE A 122 11.61 27.07 -19.01
N GLN A 123 11.94 27.40 -17.75
CA GLN A 123 13.31 27.38 -17.24
C GLN A 123 13.51 26.16 -16.32
N LEU A 124 14.53 25.37 -16.59
CA LEU A 124 14.90 24.20 -15.78
C LEU A 124 16.07 24.57 -14.85
N HIS A 125 15.82 24.63 -13.55
CA HIS A 125 16.82 25.01 -12.54
C HIS A 125 17.67 23.84 -12.05
N ASN A 126 17.13 22.62 -12.07
CA ASN A 126 17.84 21.45 -11.61
C ASN A 126 17.95 20.37 -12.70
N LYS A 127 19.15 20.21 -13.26
CA LYS A 127 19.46 19.22 -14.29
C LYS A 127 19.79 17.80 -13.73
N GLY A 128 20.03 17.68 -12.42
CA GLY A 128 20.81 16.60 -11.85
C GLY A 128 20.06 15.39 -11.28
N THR A 129 18.77 15.39 -11.13
CA THR A 129 18.05 14.25 -10.56
C THR A 129 17.62 13.26 -11.65
N LYS A 130 18.17 12.05 -11.62
CA LYS A 130 17.62 10.88 -12.32
C LYS A 130 16.28 10.51 -11.69
N ASN A 131 15.25 11.28 -12.01
CA ASN A 131 13.89 10.96 -11.59
C ASN A 131 13.32 9.92 -12.57
N THR A 132 13.11 8.71 -12.08
CA THR A 132 12.58 7.59 -12.87
C THR A 132 11.17 7.88 -13.40
N PHE A 133 10.38 8.67 -12.67
CA PHE A 133 9.04 9.10 -13.13
C PHE A 133 9.12 10.03 -14.34
N VAL A 134 10.09 10.91 -14.43
CA VAL A 134 10.32 11.71 -15.62
C VAL A 134 10.52 10.83 -16.85
N VAL A 135 11.33 9.79 -16.72
CA VAL A 135 11.58 8.83 -17.82
C VAL A 135 10.30 8.09 -18.24
N GLU A 136 9.51 7.63 -17.28
CA GLU A 136 8.26 6.95 -17.58
C GLU A 136 7.22 7.89 -18.20
N LEU A 137 7.05 9.09 -17.65
CA LEU A 137 6.19 10.11 -18.23
C LEU A 137 6.63 10.47 -19.66
N THR A 138 7.93 10.60 -19.91
CA THR A 138 8.48 10.85 -21.24
C THR A 138 8.07 9.76 -22.23
N LYS A 139 8.19 8.48 -21.85
CA LYS A 139 7.75 7.36 -22.70
C LYS A 139 6.26 7.41 -23.00
N MET A 140 5.45 7.70 -21.98
CA MET A 140 4.00 7.77 -22.14
C MET A 140 3.59 8.97 -23.02
N ILE A 141 4.24 10.12 -22.85
CA ILE A 141 3.98 11.30 -23.67
C ILE A 141 4.37 11.05 -25.13
N ILE A 142 5.51 10.40 -25.40
CA ILE A 142 5.92 10.03 -26.77
C ILE A 142 4.88 9.13 -27.42
N ARG A 143 4.32 8.19 -26.65
CA ARG A 143 3.41 7.15 -27.17
C ARG A 143 1.98 7.65 -27.37
N TYR A 144 1.49 8.49 -26.47
CA TYR A 144 0.08 8.87 -26.39
C TYR A 144 -0.18 10.37 -26.52
N GLY A 145 0.85 11.19 -26.66
CA GLY A 145 0.73 12.64 -26.62
C GLY A 145 0.61 13.19 -25.20
N GLN A 146 0.35 14.47 -25.08
CA GLN A 146 0.14 15.13 -23.79
C GLN A 146 -1.21 14.74 -23.19
N PHE A 147 -1.20 14.33 -21.93
CA PHE A 147 -2.39 13.83 -21.21
C PHE A 147 -2.61 14.49 -19.84
N ALA A 148 -1.86 15.53 -19.52
CA ALA A 148 -1.99 16.30 -18.29
C ALA A 148 -1.61 17.76 -18.50
N ASN A 149 -1.86 18.58 -17.47
CA ASN A 149 -1.38 19.94 -17.39
C ASN A 149 -0.62 20.17 -16.09
N ALA A 150 0.24 21.17 -16.05
CA ALA A 150 0.76 21.70 -14.81
C ALA A 150 -0.18 22.79 -14.24
N ILE A 151 -0.02 23.13 -12.98
CA ILE A 151 -0.67 24.26 -12.33
C ILE A 151 0.41 25.21 -11.87
N CYS A 152 0.31 26.49 -12.20
CA CYS A 152 1.23 27.52 -11.79
C CYS A 152 0.51 28.75 -11.25
N ASP A 153 1.25 29.60 -10.54
CA ASP A 153 0.82 30.94 -10.15
C ASP A 153 1.10 31.97 -11.27
N MET A 154 0.74 33.22 -11.02
CA MET A 154 0.98 34.34 -11.95
C MET A 154 2.45 34.73 -12.05
N GLU A 155 3.28 34.36 -11.07
CA GLU A 155 4.73 34.59 -11.04
C GLU A 155 5.51 33.52 -11.82
N GLY A 156 4.83 32.48 -12.32
CA GLY A 156 5.41 31.38 -13.08
C GLY A 156 5.96 30.24 -12.26
N ASN A 157 5.68 30.18 -10.96
CA ASN A 157 6.05 29.04 -10.13
C ASN A 157 5.12 27.87 -10.42
N ILE A 158 5.67 26.72 -10.79
CA ILE A 158 4.89 25.50 -10.99
C ILE A 158 4.61 24.86 -9.63
N LEU A 159 3.35 24.87 -9.21
CA LEU A 159 2.91 24.40 -7.91
C LEU A 159 2.53 22.91 -7.91
N VAL A 160 2.00 22.41 -9.02
CA VAL A 160 1.55 21.02 -9.16
C VAL A 160 1.99 20.45 -10.50
N SER A 161 2.33 19.15 -10.53
CA SER A 161 2.81 18.43 -11.72
C SER A 161 4.18 18.88 -12.25
N CYS A 162 5.10 19.23 -11.35
CA CYS A 162 6.46 19.63 -11.70
C CYS A 162 7.20 18.53 -12.50
N VAL A 163 7.03 17.26 -12.14
CA VAL A 163 7.68 16.13 -12.82
C VAL A 163 7.14 15.96 -14.24
N TYR A 164 5.84 16.16 -14.44
CA TYR A 164 5.23 16.16 -15.77
C TYR A 164 5.75 17.33 -16.63
N ALA A 165 5.77 18.53 -16.06
CA ALA A 165 6.32 19.71 -16.73
C ALA A 165 7.79 19.51 -17.13
N LYS A 166 8.60 18.86 -16.28
CA LYS A 166 9.97 18.48 -16.61
C LYS A 166 10.07 17.51 -17.79
N ALA A 167 9.20 16.50 -17.83
CA ALA A 167 9.15 15.57 -18.97
C ALA A 167 8.81 16.30 -20.28
N ILE A 168 7.82 17.19 -20.27
CA ILE A 168 7.44 18.04 -21.42
C ILE A 168 8.61 18.94 -21.85
N LYS A 169 9.28 19.59 -20.88
CA LYS A 169 10.45 20.45 -21.16
C LYS A 169 11.57 19.66 -21.84
N LEU A 170 11.90 18.48 -21.35
CA LEU A 170 12.95 17.62 -21.90
C LEU A 170 12.61 17.07 -23.30
N LEU A 171 11.32 16.92 -23.62
CA LEU A 171 10.85 16.52 -24.95
C LEU A 171 10.81 17.69 -25.96
N GLY A 172 11.13 18.90 -25.54
CA GLY A 172 11.06 20.08 -26.44
C GLY A 172 9.62 20.51 -26.77
N MET A 173 8.62 20.00 -26.02
CA MET A 173 7.20 20.27 -26.30
C MET A 173 6.71 21.50 -25.51
N ASP A 174 5.68 22.15 -26.04
CA ASP A 174 4.96 23.22 -25.35
C ASP A 174 4.13 22.65 -24.23
N LEU A 175 4.06 23.33 -23.07
CA LEU A 175 3.38 22.86 -21.85
C LEU A 175 2.00 23.48 -21.72
N LEU A 176 0.99 22.65 -21.56
CA LEU A 176 -0.32 23.11 -21.11
C LEU A 176 -0.27 23.37 -19.60
N VAL A 177 -0.68 24.56 -19.19
CA VAL A 177 -0.79 24.95 -17.78
C VAL A 177 -2.19 25.45 -17.46
N TYR A 178 -2.55 25.38 -16.18
CA TYR A 178 -3.62 26.17 -15.60
C TYR A 178 -2.99 27.22 -14.70
N VAL A 179 -3.19 28.49 -15.04
CA VAL A 179 -2.69 29.61 -14.24
C VAL A 179 -3.72 29.97 -13.19
N LEU A 180 -3.33 29.90 -11.93
CA LEU A 180 -4.22 30.23 -10.81
C LEU A 180 -4.44 31.74 -10.71
N PRO A 181 -5.65 32.18 -10.32
CA PRO A 181 -5.84 33.55 -9.89
C PRO A 181 -5.06 33.81 -8.61
N SER A 182 -4.55 35.04 -8.43
CA SER A 182 -3.81 35.45 -7.24
C SER A 182 -4.57 35.14 -5.95
N GLY A 183 -3.87 34.59 -4.96
CA GLY A 183 -4.43 34.19 -3.68
C GLY A 183 -5.09 32.81 -3.67
N ALA A 184 -5.02 32.06 -4.78
CA ALA A 184 -5.54 30.69 -4.85
C ALA A 184 -4.47 29.61 -4.59
N GLU A 185 -3.20 30.02 -4.45
CA GLU A 185 -2.03 29.14 -4.36
C GLU A 185 -2.11 28.21 -3.15
N ASP A 186 -2.37 28.76 -1.97
CA ASP A 186 -2.47 27.99 -0.72
C ASP A 186 -3.61 26.99 -0.75
N ARG A 187 -4.73 27.36 -1.39
CA ARG A 187 -5.86 26.45 -1.55
C ARG A 187 -5.52 25.30 -2.50
N ALA A 188 -4.86 25.60 -3.61
CA ALA A 188 -4.42 24.56 -4.55
C ALA A 188 -3.41 23.62 -3.89
N LYS A 189 -2.41 24.15 -3.19
CA LYS A 189 -1.43 23.37 -2.41
C LYS A 189 -2.13 22.52 -1.35
N TYR A 190 -3.03 23.09 -0.58
CA TYR A 190 -3.78 22.39 0.43
C TYR A 190 -4.58 21.22 -0.14
N PHE A 191 -5.28 21.43 -1.24
CA PHE A 191 -6.09 20.38 -1.88
C PHE A 191 -5.22 19.22 -2.37
N PHE A 192 -4.19 19.50 -3.15
CA PHE A 192 -3.31 18.46 -3.70
C PHE A 192 -2.40 17.82 -2.65
N GLY A 193 -2.06 18.52 -1.55
CA GLY A 193 -1.26 17.99 -0.45
C GLY A 193 -2.01 17.07 0.50
N LYS A 194 -3.35 17.14 0.51
CA LYS A 194 -4.19 16.30 1.38
C LYS A 194 -4.53 14.93 0.82
N GLU A 195 -4.15 14.61 -0.39
CA GLU A 195 -4.61 13.41 -1.10
C GLU A 195 -4.28 12.10 -0.38
N TYR A 196 -3.17 12.06 0.36
CA TYR A 196 -2.84 10.92 1.21
C TYR A 196 -3.60 10.98 2.53
N GLY A 197 -4.56 10.10 2.71
CA GLY A 197 -5.33 9.94 3.95
C GLY A 197 -6.77 10.43 3.91
N VAL A 198 -7.26 10.80 2.74
CA VAL A 198 -8.67 11.12 2.50
C VAL A 198 -9.45 10.00 1.82
N PHE A 199 -8.76 8.92 1.44
CA PHE A 199 -9.36 7.78 0.76
C PHE A 199 -9.70 6.65 1.72
N GLU A 200 -10.81 5.99 1.45
CA GLU A 200 -11.27 4.79 2.13
C GLU A 200 -11.16 3.59 1.18
N TYR A 201 -10.81 2.43 1.74
CA TYR A 201 -10.56 1.20 0.99
C TYR A 201 -11.39 0.02 1.46
N SER A 202 -12.31 0.23 2.40
CA SER A 202 -13.19 -0.81 2.95
C SER A 202 -14.12 -1.46 1.92
N HIS A 203 -14.41 -0.75 0.84
CA HIS A 203 -15.25 -1.22 -0.27
C HIS A 203 -14.51 -2.14 -1.25
N ILE A 204 -13.19 -2.22 -1.18
CA ILE A 204 -12.43 -3.08 -2.08
C ILE A 204 -12.55 -4.50 -1.57
N GLU A 205 -13.10 -5.39 -2.43
CA GLU A 205 -12.95 -6.82 -2.19
C GLU A 205 -11.47 -7.12 -1.95
N LYS A 206 -11.20 -7.66 -0.75
CA LYS A 206 -9.87 -8.12 -0.41
C LYS A 206 -9.47 -9.23 -1.38
N LYS A 207 -8.87 -8.87 -2.48
CA LYS A 207 -7.88 -9.78 -3.04
C LYS A 207 -6.76 -9.76 -2.01
N THR A 208 -6.89 -10.62 -1.01
CA THR A 208 -5.80 -10.94 -0.13
C THR A 208 -4.57 -10.97 -0.99
N TYR A 209 -3.56 -10.24 -0.59
CA TYR A 209 -2.27 -10.30 -1.24
C TYR A 209 -2.03 -11.76 -1.54
N ILE A 210 -2.12 -12.10 -2.80
CA ILE A 210 -1.98 -13.49 -3.18
C ILE A 210 -0.58 -13.84 -2.76
N GLN A 211 -0.48 -14.47 -1.63
CA GLN A 211 0.73 -14.90 -0.95
C GLN A 211 1.63 -15.73 -1.87
N SER A 212 1.10 -16.13 -3.03
CA SER A 212 1.84 -16.86 -4.06
C SER A 212 3.18 -16.24 -4.41
N PHE A 213 3.27 -14.91 -4.52
CA PHE A 213 4.55 -14.27 -4.85
C PHE A 213 5.52 -14.31 -3.69
N ALA A 214 5.05 -13.98 -2.49
CA ALA A 214 5.86 -14.05 -1.29
C ALA A 214 6.31 -15.48 -1.01
N GLN A 215 5.42 -16.45 -1.16
CA GLN A 215 5.71 -17.86 -0.96
C GLN A 215 6.67 -18.44 -2.00
N LYS A 216 6.50 -18.11 -3.30
CA LYS A 216 7.43 -18.55 -4.35
C LYS A 216 8.82 -17.93 -4.23
N ALA A 217 8.94 -16.75 -3.65
CA ALA A 217 10.21 -16.03 -3.48
C ALA A 217 10.95 -16.39 -2.18
N ARG A 218 10.29 -17.10 -1.24
CA ARG A 218 10.83 -17.42 0.07
C ARG A 218 11.63 -18.71 0.06
N LEU A 219 12.31 -18.90 1.16
CA LEU A 219 13.03 -20.10 1.56
C LEU A 219 12.21 -21.36 1.37
N ARG A 220 12.85 -22.40 0.89
CA ARG A 220 12.29 -23.74 0.88
C ARG A 220 13.21 -24.69 1.65
N THR A 221 12.61 -25.56 2.43
CA THR A 221 13.35 -26.65 3.08
C THR A 221 13.45 -27.83 2.15
N LYS A 222 14.70 -28.30 1.94
CA LYS A 222 14.96 -29.61 1.34
C LYS A 222 15.61 -30.47 2.42
N ASP A 223 15.01 -31.61 2.72
CA ASP A 223 15.53 -32.56 3.72
C ASP A 223 15.82 -31.93 5.10
N GLY A 224 15.06 -30.85 5.46
CA GLY A 224 15.22 -30.11 6.72
C GLY A 224 16.37 -29.13 6.75
N VAL A 225 16.95 -28.83 5.61
CA VAL A 225 17.92 -27.77 5.43
C VAL A 225 17.25 -26.62 4.70
N LEU A 226 17.46 -25.40 5.17
CA LEU A 226 16.97 -24.19 4.51
C LEU A 226 17.73 -24.04 3.18
N ALA A 227 17.04 -24.34 2.08
CA ALA A 227 17.68 -24.50 0.77
C ALA A 227 17.68 -23.22 -0.08
N ASN A 228 16.94 -22.18 0.33
CA ASN A 228 16.88 -20.92 -0.41
C ASN A 228 17.84 -19.88 0.18
N ARG A 229 18.14 -18.87 -0.62
CA ARG A 229 19.08 -17.78 -0.29
C ARG A 229 18.45 -16.66 0.55
N THR A 230 17.14 -16.61 0.67
CA THR A 230 16.44 -15.54 1.39
C THR A 230 16.09 -15.99 2.81
N HIS A 231 16.94 -15.64 3.75
CA HIS A 231 16.73 -15.90 5.18
C HIS A 231 15.84 -14.83 5.81
N SER A 232 15.01 -15.23 6.77
CA SER A 232 14.25 -14.28 7.59
C SER A 232 15.16 -13.63 8.62
N VAL A 233 15.31 -12.32 8.54
CA VAL A 233 16.08 -11.58 9.55
C VAL A 233 15.46 -11.76 10.94
N LEU A 234 14.12 -11.82 11.04
CA LEU A 234 13.42 -12.04 12.30
C LEU A 234 13.82 -13.37 12.93
N TYR A 235 13.73 -14.46 12.17
CA TYR A 235 14.06 -15.79 12.67
C TYR A 235 15.54 -15.92 13.03
N GLU A 236 16.44 -15.51 12.14
CA GLU A 236 17.88 -15.68 12.32
C GLU A 236 18.46 -14.84 13.45
N THR A 237 17.92 -13.62 13.67
CA THR A 237 18.53 -12.69 14.63
C THR A 237 17.77 -12.54 15.93
N GLN A 238 16.47 -12.85 15.97
CA GLN A 238 15.65 -12.62 17.16
C GLN A 238 15.00 -13.90 17.71
N VAL A 239 14.52 -14.81 16.87
CA VAL A 239 13.79 -15.99 17.34
C VAL A 239 14.74 -17.13 17.68
N ILE A 240 15.54 -17.59 16.72
CA ILE A 240 16.43 -18.77 16.90
C ILE A 240 17.41 -18.61 18.08
N PRO A 241 18.01 -17.43 18.33
CA PRO A 241 18.94 -17.28 19.45
C PRO A 241 18.35 -17.46 20.84
N ILE A 242 17.01 -17.40 21.01
CA ILE A 242 16.39 -17.40 22.33
C ILE A 242 15.45 -18.58 22.59
N ILE A 243 15.04 -19.33 21.54
CA ILE A 243 14.13 -20.46 21.71
C ILE A 243 14.83 -21.68 22.32
N ASP A 244 14.11 -22.42 23.14
CA ASP A 244 14.50 -23.75 23.58
C ASP A 244 13.44 -24.81 23.20
N LYS A 245 13.78 -26.10 23.38
CA LYS A 245 12.96 -27.21 22.94
C LYS A 245 11.71 -27.43 23.80
N ASN A 246 11.62 -26.79 24.95
CA ASN A 246 10.46 -26.89 25.85
C ASN A 246 9.39 -25.87 25.48
N MET A 247 9.79 -24.75 24.84
CA MET A 247 8.89 -23.69 24.40
C MET A 247 7.97 -24.16 23.28
N ARG A 248 6.72 -23.78 23.36
CA ARG A 248 5.71 -23.98 22.29
C ARG A 248 5.65 -22.70 21.45
N ILE A 249 5.86 -22.86 20.19
CA ILE A 249 6.00 -21.76 19.22
C ILE A 249 4.88 -21.87 18.21
N LEU A 250 4.23 -20.75 17.91
CA LEU A 250 3.31 -20.61 16.77
C LEU A 250 3.92 -19.70 15.72
N ASP A 251 4.03 -20.19 14.49
CA ASP A 251 4.37 -19.42 13.30
C ASP A 251 3.06 -19.00 12.60
N PHE A 252 2.67 -17.75 12.79
CA PHE A 252 1.41 -17.18 12.28
C PHE A 252 1.63 -16.46 10.95
N GLY A 253 0.95 -16.92 9.89
CA GLY A 253 1.20 -16.47 8.53
C GLY A 253 2.52 -17.03 7.96
N ALA A 254 2.74 -18.31 8.17
CA ALA A 254 4.01 -19.00 7.98
C ALA A 254 4.46 -19.17 6.52
N GLY A 255 3.66 -18.75 5.55
CA GLY A 255 3.96 -18.90 4.12
C GLY A 255 4.13 -20.37 3.71
N GLN A 256 5.31 -20.79 3.27
CA GLN A 256 5.63 -22.19 2.96
C GLN A 256 6.06 -23.02 4.18
N LYS A 257 5.93 -22.47 5.38
CA LYS A 257 6.28 -23.10 6.67
C LYS A 257 7.75 -23.52 6.79
N ASP A 258 8.64 -22.88 6.04
CA ASP A 258 10.04 -23.29 5.94
C ASP A 258 10.74 -23.33 7.30
N TYR A 259 10.57 -22.27 8.12
CA TYR A 259 11.15 -22.24 9.46
C TYR A 259 10.47 -23.20 10.42
N ALA A 260 9.15 -23.37 10.35
CA ALA A 260 8.43 -24.33 11.16
C ALA A 260 8.90 -25.77 10.88
N ILE A 261 9.04 -26.15 9.60
CA ILE A 261 9.56 -27.45 9.17
C ILE A 261 11.02 -27.63 9.65
N TYR A 262 11.86 -26.62 9.43
CA TYR A 262 13.28 -26.64 9.84
C TYR A 262 13.42 -26.83 11.36
N LEU A 263 12.67 -26.07 12.16
CA LEU A 263 12.74 -26.12 13.61
C LEU A 263 12.19 -27.43 14.16
N ARG A 264 11.08 -27.94 13.61
CA ARG A 264 10.53 -29.27 13.98
C ARG A 264 11.56 -30.39 13.77
N LYS A 265 12.29 -30.38 12.65
CA LYS A 265 13.37 -31.35 12.40
C LYS A 265 14.54 -31.21 13.39
N LYS A 266 14.71 -30.04 14.00
CA LYS A 266 15.68 -29.81 15.09
C LYS A 266 15.13 -30.17 16.48
N GLY A 267 13.90 -30.65 16.57
CA GLY A 267 13.25 -31.07 17.81
C GLY A 267 12.54 -29.97 18.59
N TYR A 268 12.30 -28.79 17.98
CA TYR A 268 11.49 -27.74 18.58
C TYR A 268 9.99 -28.02 18.41
N LYS A 269 9.18 -27.54 19.35
CA LYS A 269 7.71 -27.67 19.34
C LYS A 269 7.11 -26.46 18.62
N VAL A 270 6.88 -26.57 17.32
CA VAL A 270 6.40 -25.46 16.47
C VAL A 270 5.12 -25.89 15.79
N ASP A 271 4.05 -25.12 15.98
CA ASP A 271 2.87 -25.14 15.14
C ASP A 271 2.95 -23.98 14.13
N ALA A 272 2.24 -24.10 13.02
CA ALA A 272 2.24 -23.10 11.99
C ALA A 272 0.88 -23.03 11.32
N ILE A 273 0.46 -21.83 10.95
CA ILE A 273 -0.75 -21.60 10.13
C ILE A 273 -0.44 -20.62 9.00
N GLU A 274 -0.86 -20.98 7.79
CA GLU A 274 -0.90 -20.09 6.64
C GLU A 274 -2.22 -20.27 5.93
N PHE A 275 -3.13 -19.32 6.04
CA PHE A 275 -4.49 -19.40 5.51
C PHE A 275 -4.55 -19.52 3.99
N PHE A 276 -3.50 -19.08 3.30
CA PHE A 276 -3.38 -19.11 1.84
C PHE A 276 -2.23 -20.02 1.38
N HIS A 277 -1.93 -21.05 2.18
CA HIS A 277 -0.92 -22.04 1.83
C HIS A 277 -1.24 -22.69 0.48
N ARG A 278 -0.25 -22.80 -0.39
CA ARG A 278 -0.42 -23.32 -1.73
C ARG A 278 0.28 -24.63 -1.92
N GLN A 279 -0.38 -25.49 -2.67
CA GLN A 279 0.23 -26.72 -3.17
C GLN A 279 1.43 -26.38 -4.08
N ASP A 280 2.45 -27.20 -4.02
CA ASP A 280 3.60 -27.09 -4.92
C ASP A 280 3.13 -27.09 -6.39
N ASN A 281 3.60 -26.08 -7.15
CA ASN A 281 3.33 -25.91 -8.58
C ASN A 281 1.87 -25.64 -9.00
N VAL A 282 0.96 -25.42 -8.08
CA VAL A 282 -0.46 -25.11 -8.36
C VAL A 282 -0.82 -23.77 -7.74
N ASP A 283 -1.58 -22.95 -8.47
CA ASP A 283 -2.10 -21.68 -7.95
C ASP A 283 -3.37 -21.88 -7.08
N ALA A 284 -3.57 -23.07 -6.52
CA ALA A 284 -4.67 -23.41 -5.63
C ALA A 284 -4.25 -23.44 -4.17
N ILE A 285 -5.15 -23.00 -3.28
CA ILE A 285 -4.95 -23.11 -1.84
C ILE A 285 -5.10 -24.55 -1.41
N ASP A 286 -4.19 -25.06 -0.59
CA ASP A 286 -4.29 -26.37 0.02
C ASP A 286 -5.21 -26.31 1.26
N GLU A 287 -6.52 -26.32 1.01
CA GLU A 287 -7.52 -26.25 2.10
C GLU A 287 -7.36 -27.39 3.10
N LYS A 288 -6.94 -28.58 2.65
CA LYS A 288 -6.73 -29.73 3.52
C LYS A 288 -5.61 -29.49 4.53
N GLU A 289 -4.45 -29.05 4.02
CA GLU A 289 -3.29 -28.81 4.89
C GLU A 289 -3.55 -27.67 5.88
N VAL A 290 -4.26 -26.61 5.45
CA VAL A 290 -4.64 -25.51 6.35
C VAL A 290 -5.56 -25.99 7.48
N ARG A 291 -6.54 -26.87 7.19
CA ARG A 291 -7.41 -27.47 8.21
C ARG A 291 -6.65 -28.39 9.16
N GLU A 292 -5.68 -29.15 8.66
CA GLU A 292 -4.81 -29.98 9.50
C GLU A 292 -3.94 -29.14 10.43
N ASP A 293 -3.44 -28.01 9.98
CA ASP A 293 -2.70 -27.05 10.79
C ASP A 293 -3.59 -26.43 11.87
N ASN A 294 -4.81 -25.99 11.52
CA ASN A 294 -5.78 -25.49 12.48
C ASN A 294 -6.10 -26.54 13.57
N ALA A 295 -6.36 -27.76 13.14
CA ALA A 295 -6.62 -28.86 14.08
C ALA A 295 -5.42 -29.15 15.01
N ARG A 296 -4.19 -28.91 14.55
CA ARG A 296 -2.98 -29.03 15.39
C ARG A 296 -2.92 -27.94 16.43
N ILE A 297 -3.21 -26.69 16.03
CA ILE A 297 -3.31 -25.56 16.96
C ILE A 297 -4.38 -25.81 18.02
N CYS A 298 -5.57 -26.27 17.61
CA CYS A 298 -6.65 -26.60 18.56
C CYS A 298 -6.19 -27.63 19.61
N ARG A 299 -5.54 -28.71 19.18
CA ARG A 299 -5.00 -29.71 20.11
C ARG A 299 -3.94 -29.16 21.06
N THR A 300 -3.07 -28.25 20.55
CA THR A 300 -2.06 -27.60 21.41
C THR A 300 -2.71 -26.71 22.45
N LEU A 301 -3.70 -25.90 22.07
CA LEU A 301 -4.46 -25.05 22.99
C LEU A 301 -5.18 -25.87 24.06
N GLU A 302 -5.84 -26.96 23.69
CA GLU A 302 -6.57 -27.82 24.62
C GLU A 302 -5.66 -28.57 25.60
N SER A 303 -4.49 -29.01 25.12
CA SER A 303 -3.59 -29.84 25.94
C SER A 303 -2.64 -29.02 26.79
N TYR A 304 -2.29 -27.81 26.35
CA TYR A 304 -1.18 -27.07 26.95
C TYR A 304 -1.47 -25.58 27.15
N GLY A 305 -2.61 -25.09 26.70
CA GLY A 305 -2.93 -23.64 26.70
C GLY A 305 -2.23 -22.83 25.60
N GLN A 306 -2.23 -21.56 25.76
CA GLN A 306 -1.64 -20.60 24.81
C GLN A 306 -0.13 -20.82 24.62
N TYR A 307 0.42 -20.30 23.51
CA TYR A 307 1.82 -20.47 23.12
C TYR A 307 2.77 -19.60 23.95
N ASP A 308 3.98 -20.12 24.18
CA ASP A 308 5.05 -19.36 24.83
C ASP A 308 5.60 -18.26 23.93
N ILE A 309 5.60 -18.53 22.62
CA ILE A 309 6.10 -17.64 21.57
C ILE A 309 5.13 -17.65 20.38
N VAL A 310 4.82 -16.47 19.86
CA VAL A 310 4.11 -16.31 18.60
C VAL A 310 4.97 -15.47 17.65
N VAL A 311 5.21 -15.98 16.44
CA VAL A 311 6.01 -15.34 15.41
C VAL A 311 5.11 -14.95 14.25
N CYS A 312 5.24 -13.71 13.74
CA CYS A 312 4.45 -13.15 12.66
C CYS A 312 5.39 -12.39 11.69
N ASP A 313 6.02 -13.15 10.79
CA ASP A 313 7.07 -12.61 9.91
C ASP A 313 6.51 -11.99 8.62
N SER A 314 6.52 -10.67 8.52
CA SER A 314 6.11 -9.90 7.33
C SER A 314 4.63 -10.05 6.94
N VAL A 315 3.76 -10.49 7.84
CA VAL A 315 2.31 -10.63 7.58
C VAL A 315 1.63 -9.27 7.49
N LEU A 316 1.97 -8.34 8.38
CA LEU A 316 1.35 -7.01 8.43
C LEU A 316 1.59 -6.16 7.18
N ASN A 317 2.58 -6.50 6.36
CA ASN A 317 2.71 -5.88 5.04
C ASN A 317 1.64 -6.35 4.03
N SER A 318 0.91 -7.41 4.33
CA SER A 318 -0.09 -8.00 3.44
C SER A 318 -1.52 -7.56 3.76
N VAL A 319 -1.71 -6.76 4.81
CA VAL A 319 -3.02 -6.21 5.18
C VAL A 319 -3.39 -5.05 4.24
N ASN A 320 -4.67 -4.83 4.03
CA ASN A 320 -5.20 -3.77 3.18
C ASN A 320 -6.19 -2.84 3.90
N SER A 321 -6.37 -3.02 5.20
CA SER A 321 -7.16 -2.13 6.04
C SER A 321 -6.60 -2.05 7.46
N LEU A 322 -6.94 -0.98 8.19
CA LEU A 322 -6.60 -0.84 9.60
C LEU A 322 -7.30 -1.90 10.47
N GLN A 323 -8.47 -2.36 10.03
CA GLN A 323 -9.19 -3.42 10.73
C GLN A 323 -8.47 -4.76 10.64
N ASP A 324 -7.92 -5.09 9.45
CA ASP A 324 -7.11 -6.31 9.29
C ASP A 324 -5.85 -6.27 10.15
N GLU A 325 -5.16 -5.13 10.15
CA GLU A 325 -3.98 -4.92 10.96
C GLU A 325 -4.26 -5.11 12.46
N LYS A 326 -5.36 -4.52 12.95
CA LYS A 326 -5.85 -4.71 14.32
C LYS A 326 -6.10 -6.18 14.61
N ASN A 327 -6.84 -6.88 13.76
CA ASN A 327 -7.24 -8.27 14.00
C ASN A 327 -6.04 -9.22 13.99
N VAL A 328 -5.07 -9.03 13.08
CA VAL A 328 -3.82 -9.80 13.12
C VAL A 328 -3.13 -9.63 14.49
N LEU A 329 -2.87 -8.37 14.92
CA LEU A 329 -2.15 -8.11 16.18
C LEU A 329 -2.89 -8.63 17.42
N LEU A 330 -4.20 -8.48 17.48
CA LEU A 330 -5.02 -9.04 18.55
C LEU A 330 -5.04 -10.57 18.52
N SER A 331 -5.01 -11.20 17.36
CA SER A 331 -4.91 -12.65 17.23
C SER A 331 -3.56 -13.19 17.74
N LEU A 332 -2.45 -12.46 17.46
CA LEU A 332 -1.16 -12.79 18.05
C LEU A 332 -1.21 -12.72 19.59
N SER A 333 -1.80 -11.64 20.12
CA SER A 333 -1.94 -11.44 21.56
C SER A 333 -2.83 -12.51 22.20
N ALA A 334 -3.94 -12.90 21.54
CA ALA A 334 -4.85 -13.94 22.02
C ALA A 334 -4.20 -15.33 22.06
N LEU A 335 -3.40 -15.68 21.05
CA LEU A 335 -2.77 -17.00 20.95
C LEU A 335 -1.49 -17.12 21.80
N CYS A 336 -0.87 -16.00 22.17
CA CYS A 336 0.29 -15.96 23.05
C CYS A 336 -0.12 -15.85 24.51
N LYS A 337 0.45 -16.67 25.39
CA LYS A 337 0.19 -16.57 26.83
C LYS A 337 0.60 -15.19 27.38
N LYS A 338 -0.04 -14.74 28.44
CA LYS A 338 0.36 -13.54 29.16
C LYS A 338 1.82 -13.66 29.62
N GLY A 339 2.62 -12.64 29.35
CA GLY A 339 4.07 -12.65 29.60
C GLY A 339 4.89 -13.46 28.59
N GLY A 340 4.26 -14.11 27.61
CA GLY A 340 4.94 -14.74 26.48
C GLY A 340 5.53 -13.72 25.51
N LEU A 341 6.26 -14.18 24.51
CA LEU A 341 6.95 -13.33 23.55
C LEU A 341 6.23 -13.33 22.20
N ILE A 342 6.01 -12.15 21.67
CA ILE A 342 5.50 -11.95 20.32
C ILE A 342 6.59 -11.30 19.47
N PHE A 343 6.87 -11.94 18.34
CA PHE A 343 7.81 -11.47 17.34
C PHE A 343 7.05 -11.10 16.08
N TRP A 344 7.22 -9.89 15.60
CA TRP A 344 6.67 -9.50 14.32
C TRP A 344 7.63 -8.63 13.52
N SER A 345 7.45 -8.60 12.24
CA SER A 345 8.37 -7.90 11.34
C SER A 345 7.66 -7.32 10.13
N GLY A 346 8.35 -6.48 9.41
CA GLY A 346 7.87 -5.94 8.15
C GLY A 346 8.89 -5.09 7.42
N ILE A 347 8.44 -4.56 6.29
CA ILE A 347 9.18 -3.58 5.51
C ILE A 347 8.76 -2.19 5.97
N PRO A 348 9.69 -1.33 6.36
CA PRO A 348 9.35 0.01 6.84
C PRO A 348 8.96 0.96 5.72
N LEU A 349 8.10 1.93 6.07
CA LEU A 349 7.58 2.95 5.17
C LEU A 349 8.71 3.76 4.50
N HIS A 350 9.68 4.24 5.28
CA HIS A 350 10.81 5.00 4.76
C HIS A 350 11.60 4.25 3.67
N PHE A 351 11.89 2.96 3.93
CA PHE A 351 12.58 2.13 2.93
C PHE A 351 11.77 2.00 1.64
N ARG A 352 10.45 1.84 1.77
CA ARG A 352 9.57 1.70 0.61
C ARG A 352 9.47 3.01 -0.18
N GLN A 353 9.33 4.15 0.49
CA GLN A 353 9.36 5.48 -0.14
C GLN A 353 10.66 5.66 -0.93
N LYS A 354 11.81 5.43 -0.29
CA LYS A 354 13.12 5.55 -0.92
C LYS A 354 13.34 4.57 -2.09
N THR A 355 12.75 3.39 -2.08
CA THR A 355 12.92 2.40 -3.15
C THR A 355 11.90 2.54 -4.27
N SER A 356 10.74 3.14 -4.02
CA SER A 356 9.77 3.47 -5.07
C SER A 356 10.33 4.48 -6.08
N ASP A 357 11.24 5.35 -5.64
CA ASP A 357 11.94 6.34 -6.48
C ASP A 357 13.09 5.74 -7.31
N ARG A 358 13.43 4.46 -7.10
CA ARG A 358 14.59 3.80 -7.74
C ARG A 358 14.19 2.83 -8.87
N LYS A 359 15.19 2.18 -9.45
CA LYS A 359 15.19 1.27 -10.61
C LYS A 359 13.96 0.37 -10.80
N ASN A 360 13.29 -0.06 -9.73
CA ASN A 360 12.13 -0.93 -9.82
C ASN A 360 10.88 -0.22 -10.36
N SER A 361 10.86 1.12 -10.35
CA SER A 361 9.82 1.90 -11.01
C SER A 361 9.90 1.86 -12.54
N MET A 362 11.01 1.39 -13.09
CA MET A 362 11.18 1.18 -14.54
C MET A 362 10.54 -0.12 -15.05
N ASP A 363 10.35 -1.08 -14.16
CA ASP A 363 9.59 -2.29 -14.47
C ASP A 363 8.11 -2.07 -14.10
N TYR A 364 7.31 -1.64 -15.08
CA TYR A 364 5.86 -1.42 -14.92
C TYR A 364 5.12 -2.65 -14.39
N ARG A 365 5.75 -3.83 -14.32
CA ARG A 365 5.24 -5.02 -13.66
C ARG A 365 5.28 -4.96 -12.14
N THR A 366 5.94 -3.96 -11.56
CA THR A 366 6.15 -3.86 -10.10
C THR A 366 6.07 -2.43 -9.54
N VAL A 367 5.20 -1.60 -10.08
CA VAL A 367 5.03 -0.22 -9.57
C VAL A 367 4.19 -0.21 -8.31
N SER A 368 4.65 0.53 -7.31
CA SER A 368 3.90 0.81 -6.08
C SER A 368 3.50 2.26 -6.02
N VAL A 369 2.24 2.49 -5.70
CA VAL A 369 1.68 3.83 -5.50
C VAL A 369 1.20 3.93 -4.06
N PHE A 370 1.61 4.98 -3.34
CA PHE A 370 1.04 5.27 -2.03
C PHE A 370 -0.38 5.79 -2.18
N LEU A 371 -1.28 5.25 -1.39
CA LEU A 371 -2.70 5.53 -1.48
C LEU A 371 -3.16 6.52 -0.42
N ASP A 372 -2.52 6.51 0.75
CA ASP A 372 -2.91 7.34 1.90
C ASP A 372 -1.75 7.60 2.86
N LYS A 373 -2.02 8.40 3.89
CA LYS A 373 -1.06 8.72 4.98
C LYS A 373 -0.75 7.54 5.90
N HIS A 374 -1.53 6.48 5.86
CA HIS A 374 -1.34 5.30 6.71
C HIS A 374 -0.36 4.29 6.14
N GLY A 375 0.28 4.61 5.02
CA GLY A 375 1.27 3.74 4.39
C GLY A 375 0.71 2.62 3.53
N PHE A 376 -0.59 2.66 3.20
CA PHE A 376 -1.17 1.74 2.24
C PHE A 376 -0.70 2.04 0.82
N THR A 377 -0.40 0.99 0.10
CA THR A 377 0.05 1.07 -1.29
C THR A 377 -0.75 0.13 -2.18
N ALA A 378 -0.93 0.53 -3.43
CA ALA A 378 -1.37 -0.36 -4.50
C ALA A 378 -0.16 -0.74 -5.36
N ASN A 379 0.02 -2.03 -5.59
CA ASN A 379 1.09 -2.56 -6.41
C ASN A 379 0.48 -3.31 -7.59
N LEU A 380 0.81 -2.90 -8.81
CA LEU A 380 0.50 -3.69 -9.99
C LEU A 380 1.57 -4.77 -10.18
N ARG A 381 1.15 -6.04 -10.28
CA ARG A 381 2.03 -7.15 -10.63
C ARG A 381 1.32 -8.08 -11.61
N TYR A 382 1.91 -8.28 -12.78
CA TYR A 382 1.39 -9.17 -13.83
C TYR A 382 -0.08 -8.93 -14.20
N GLY A 383 -0.50 -7.65 -14.21
CA GLY A 383 -1.87 -7.27 -14.55
C GLY A 383 -2.86 -7.27 -13.37
N GLU A 384 -2.43 -7.65 -12.17
CA GLU A 384 -3.26 -7.66 -10.97
C GLU A 384 -2.83 -6.61 -9.94
N TRP A 385 -3.80 -6.07 -9.23
CA TRP A 385 -3.57 -5.11 -8.15
C TRP A 385 -3.43 -5.81 -6.81
N TYR A 386 -2.38 -5.42 -6.06
CA TYR A 386 -2.13 -5.88 -4.69
C TYR A 386 -2.03 -4.68 -3.77
N PHE A 387 -2.65 -4.80 -2.61
CA PHE A 387 -2.54 -3.81 -1.55
C PHE A 387 -1.50 -4.27 -0.54
N GLN A 388 -0.66 -3.35 -0.11
CA GLN A 388 0.31 -3.57 0.95
C GLN A 388 0.34 -2.38 1.89
N LYS A 389 0.68 -2.63 3.14
CA LYS A 389 0.92 -1.59 4.13
C LYS A 389 2.39 -1.59 4.57
N TYR A 390 2.92 -0.40 4.78
CA TYR A 390 4.27 -0.18 5.30
C TYR A 390 4.18 0.71 6.53
N HIS A 391 5.06 0.48 7.51
CA HIS A 391 4.98 1.07 8.83
C HIS A 391 6.14 2.02 9.08
N SER A 392 5.83 3.21 9.62
CA SER A 392 6.82 4.10 10.23
C SER A 392 7.17 3.59 11.64
N MET A 393 8.21 4.16 12.26
CA MET A 393 8.52 3.86 13.66
C MET A 393 7.34 4.25 14.58
N ALA A 394 6.67 5.37 14.31
CA ALA A 394 5.51 5.79 15.07
C ALA A 394 4.37 4.76 15.00
N ASP A 395 4.06 4.26 13.80
CA ASP A 395 3.07 3.20 13.62
C ASP A 395 3.45 1.93 14.39
N ILE A 396 4.72 1.51 14.31
CA ILE A 396 5.23 0.33 15.02
C ILE A 396 5.03 0.48 16.53
N CYS A 397 5.41 1.63 17.08
CA CYS A 397 5.28 1.89 18.51
C CYS A 397 3.80 1.96 18.94
N GLU A 398 2.97 2.66 18.18
CA GLU A 398 1.53 2.78 18.46
C GLU A 398 0.85 1.42 18.44
N LEU A 399 1.02 0.67 17.37
CA LEU A 399 0.39 -0.64 17.17
C LEU A 399 0.79 -1.64 18.26
N ASN A 400 2.09 -1.71 18.57
CA ASN A 400 2.57 -2.62 19.60
C ASN A 400 2.01 -2.26 20.98
N THR A 401 2.09 -0.97 21.36
CA THR A 401 1.56 -0.48 22.63
C THR A 401 0.05 -0.70 22.75
N LYS A 402 -0.67 -0.51 21.66
CA LYS A 402 -2.14 -0.60 21.64
C LYS A 402 -2.65 -2.03 21.74
N TYR A 403 -1.99 -3.00 21.09
CA TYR A 403 -2.54 -4.34 20.90
C TYR A 403 -1.74 -5.47 21.55
N ILE A 404 -0.45 -5.28 21.85
CA ILE A 404 0.42 -6.33 22.38
C ILE A 404 0.95 -5.98 23.77
N GLY A 405 1.62 -4.84 23.91
CA GLY A 405 2.20 -4.43 25.17
C GLY A 405 3.16 -3.25 25.10
N ASN A 406 3.52 -2.75 26.28
CA ASN A 406 4.42 -1.59 26.39
C ASN A 406 5.89 -1.99 26.44
N ASN A 407 6.16 -3.26 26.80
CA ASN A 407 7.52 -3.78 26.95
C ASN A 407 7.98 -4.46 25.67
N PHE A 408 8.56 -3.66 24.77
CA PHE A 408 9.07 -4.13 23.49
C PHE A 408 10.34 -3.42 23.04
N LYS A 409 11.06 -4.08 22.13
CA LYS A 409 12.26 -3.57 21.45
C LYS A 409 12.05 -3.62 19.94
N VAL A 410 12.58 -2.60 19.24
CA VAL A 410 12.57 -2.53 17.78
C VAL A 410 13.98 -2.70 17.26
N TYR A 411 14.13 -3.49 16.21
CA TYR A 411 15.39 -3.75 15.55
C TYR A 411 15.29 -3.39 14.06
N GLU A 412 16.42 -3.02 13.49
CA GLU A 412 16.59 -2.72 12.07
C GLU A 412 17.63 -3.67 11.49
N ASN A 413 17.21 -4.57 10.59
CA ASN A 413 18.09 -5.64 10.09
C ASN A 413 18.87 -6.37 11.22
N GLY A 414 18.20 -6.69 12.32
CA GLY A 414 18.76 -7.37 13.47
C GLY A 414 19.50 -6.48 14.48
N ARG A 415 19.65 -5.19 14.24
CA ARG A 415 20.29 -4.25 15.17
C ARG A 415 19.26 -3.48 15.96
N LEU A 416 19.42 -3.43 17.28
CA LEU A 416 18.56 -2.64 18.17
C LEU A 416 18.63 -1.16 17.81
N ILE A 417 17.47 -0.51 17.72
CA ILE A 417 17.35 0.93 17.47
C ILE A 417 16.47 1.60 18.53
N PRO A 418 16.70 2.89 18.85
CA PRO A 418 15.84 3.64 19.77
C PRO A 418 14.45 3.88 19.15
N LYS A 419 13.41 3.91 20.01
CA LYS A 419 12.01 4.10 19.57
C LYS A 419 11.73 5.50 19.02
N GLU A 420 12.55 6.45 19.38
CA GLU A 420 12.53 7.84 18.89
C GLU A 420 13.23 7.98 17.53
N GLY A 421 13.86 6.90 17.05
CA GLY A 421 14.56 6.86 15.78
C GLY A 421 13.62 6.60 14.60
N GLU A 422 14.22 6.53 13.43
CA GLU A 422 13.54 6.20 12.18
C GLU A 422 14.07 4.86 11.62
N VAL A 423 13.17 3.99 11.18
CA VAL A 423 13.57 2.71 10.54
C VAL A 423 13.91 2.96 9.08
N LYS A 424 15.18 2.83 8.72
CA LYS A 424 15.73 3.17 7.37
C LYS A 424 16.12 1.96 6.53
N ALA A 425 16.36 0.82 7.16
CA ALA A 425 16.80 -0.41 6.46
C ALA A 425 15.63 -1.13 5.76
N SER A 426 15.95 -2.24 5.11
CA SER A 426 14.99 -3.01 4.31
C SER A 426 13.97 -3.80 5.14
N SER A 427 14.21 -3.99 6.44
CA SER A 427 13.27 -4.66 7.34
C SER A 427 13.40 -4.16 8.77
N PHE A 428 12.31 -4.17 9.49
CA PHE A 428 12.28 -4.01 10.94
C PHE A 428 11.81 -5.30 11.61
N GLN A 429 12.22 -5.48 12.86
CA GLN A 429 11.79 -6.57 13.70
C GLN A 429 11.36 -6.01 15.07
N VAL A 430 10.28 -6.54 15.62
CA VAL A 430 9.78 -6.19 16.95
C VAL A 430 9.79 -7.44 17.81
N VAL A 431 10.33 -7.30 19.01
CA VAL A 431 10.28 -8.31 20.06
C VAL A 431 9.50 -7.71 21.24
N SER A 432 8.36 -8.26 21.55
CA SER A 432 7.44 -7.72 22.54
C SER A 432 7.04 -8.76 23.56
N ILE A 433 6.90 -8.35 24.82
CA ILE A 433 6.21 -9.14 25.83
C ILE A 433 4.70 -8.92 25.64
N ASN A 434 3.92 -10.01 25.69
CA ASN A 434 2.46 -9.96 25.65
C ASN A 434 1.92 -9.54 27.03
N ASP A 435 1.91 -8.26 27.32
CA ASP A 435 1.51 -7.71 28.64
C ASP A 435 0.31 -6.73 28.56
N LYS A 436 -0.24 -6.49 27.37
CA LYS A 436 -1.43 -5.66 27.21
C LYS A 436 -2.68 -6.41 27.69
N PRO A 437 -3.46 -5.83 28.59
CA PRO A 437 -4.80 -6.34 28.86
C PRO A 437 -5.68 -6.18 27.63
N VAL A 438 -6.15 -7.28 27.08
CA VAL A 438 -7.12 -7.35 25.97
C VAL A 438 -8.37 -8.04 26.51
N SER A 439 -9.54 -7.53 26.23
CA SER A 439 -10.79 -8.17 26.67
C SER A 439 -11.03 -9.50 25.97
N LYS A 440 -11.74 -10.40 26.64
CA LYS A 440 -12.12 -11.71 26.07
C LYS A 440 -12.89 -11.53 24.76
N GLU A 441 -13.76 -10.54 24.70
CA GLU A 441 -14.58 -10.20 23.54
C GLU A 441 -13.70 -9.78 22.36
N GLU A 442 -12.73 -8.89 22.56
CA GLU A 442 -11.81 -8.44 21.52
C GLU A 442 -10.96 -9.61 20.99
N MET A 443 -10.50 -10.51 21.85
CA MET A 443 -9.75 -11.70 21.44
C MET A 443 -10.62 -12.61 20.56
N ILE A 444 -11.86 -12.88 20.99
CA ILE A 444 -12.80 -13.71 20.24
C ILE A 444 -13.12 -13.10 18.87
N GLU A 445 -13.41 -11.81 18.82
CA GLU A 445 -13.69 -11.12 17.56
C GLU A 445 -12.51 -11.17 16.59
N ALA A 446 -11.29 -10.95 17.07
CA ALA A 446 -10.09 -11.00 16.25
C ALA A 446 -9.83 -12.42 15.72
N LEU A 447 -9.89 -13.43 16.57
CA LEU A 447 -9.72 -14.82 16.15
C LEU A 447 -10.82 -15.28 15.19
N LYS A 448 -12.08 -14.91 15.45
CA LYS A 448 -13.19 -15.18 14.53
C LYS A 448 -12.94 -14.54 13.17
N TYR A 449 -12.45 -13.30 13.14
CA TYR A 449 -12.14 -12.61 11.90
C TYR A 449 -11.02 -13.30 11.11
N GLU A 450 -9.86 -13.54 11.74
CA GLU A 450 -8.68 -14.09 11.07
C GLU A 450 -8.88 -15.55 10.63
N PHE A 451 -9.60 -16.36 11.43
CA PHE A 451 -9.85 -17.77 11.11
C PHE A 451 -11.09 -17.98 10.22
N SER A 452 -11.78 -16.89 9.82
CA SER A 452 -12.86 -16.90 8.84
C SER A 452 -12.58 -16.02 7.62
N LEU A 453 -11.32 -15.79 7.25
CA LEU A 453 -10.92 -14.96 6.11
C LEU A 453 -11.57 -15.42 4.79
N PRO A 454 -11.84 -14.48 3.86
CA PRO A 454 -12.42 -14.83 2.57
C PRO A 454 -11.45 -15.63 1.72
N LEU A 455 -11.97 -16.61 1.02
CA LEU A 455 -11.32 -17.43 0.03
C LEU A 455 -11.73 -17.00 -1.39
N PRO A 456 -10.98 -17.37 -2.43
CA PRO A 456 -11.41 -17.16 -3.80
C PRO A 456 -12.80 -17.74 -4.09
N LYS A 457 -13.52 -17.15 -5.04
CA LYS A 457 -14.86 -17.58 -5.49
C LYS A 457 -15.96 -17.42 -4.41
N GLY A 458 -15.82 -16.42 -3.52
CA GLY A 458 -16.86 -16.08 -2.53
C GLY A 458 -16.99 -17.04 -1.35
N LYS A 459 -16.11 -18.02 -1.23
CA LYS A 459 -16.01 -18.88 -0.03
C LYS A 459 -15.36 -18.09 1.12
N ARG A 460 -15.49 -18.63 2.32
CA ARG A 460 -14.77 -18.20 3.52
C ARG A 460 -14.26 -19.42 4.28
N TRP A 461 -13.21 -19.21 5.07
CA TRP A 461 -12.83 -20.17 6.08
C TRP A 461 -13.92 -20.25 7.17
N ASP A 462 -14.01 -21.39 7.80
CA ASP A 462 -14.83 -21.68 8.97
C ASP A 462 -13.98 -22.31 10.11
N LEU A 463 -12.68 -22.01 10.08
CA LEU A 463 -11.69 -22.54 11.02
C LEU A 463 -11.89 -21.99 12.44
N ASP A 464 -12.50 -20.83 12.56
CA ASP A 464 -12.91 -20.22 13.82
C ASP A 464 -13.86 -21.10 14.62
N LYS A 465 -14.70 -21.90 13.97
CA LYS A 465 -15.65 -22.81 14.63
C LYS A 465 -14.97 -23.89 15.47
N ASP A 466 -13.80 -24.35 15.03
CA ASP A 466 -13.00 -25.34 15.76
C ASP A 466 -12.04 -24.66 16.75
N LEU A 467 -11.45 -23.53 16.34
CA LEU A 467 -10.47 -22.80 17.13
C LEU A 467 -11.06 -22.19 18.41
N LEU A 468 -12.20 -21.48 18.28
CA LEU A 468 -12.76 -20.73 19.41
C LEU A 468 -13.10 -21.60 20.61
N PRO A 469 -13.75 -22.80 20.48
CA PRO A 469 -13.95 -23.68 21.61
C PRO A 469 -12.66 -24.11 22.30
N SER A 470 -11.60 -24.41 21.53
CA SER A 470 -10.30 -24.81 22.07
C SER A 470 -9.59 -23.64 22.74
N PHE A 471 -9.68 -22.42 22.16
CA PHE A 471 -9.13 -21.20 22.75
C PHE A 471 -9.83 -20.82 24.06
N LEU A 472 -11.15 -20.88 24.10
CA LEU A 472 -11.93 -20.52 25.31
C LEU A 472 -11.56 -21.37 26.54
N LYS A 473 -11.24 -22.65 26.34
CA LYS A 473 -10.72 -23.50 27.41
C LYS A 473 -9.40 -23.03 28.02
N THR A 474 -8.65 -22.19 27.32
CA THR A 474 -7.37 -21.63 27.82
C THR A 474 -7.55 -20.43 28.74
N LEU A 475 -8.75 -19.86 28.77
CA LEU A 475 -9.08 -18.65 29.56
C LEU A 475 -9.77 -19.02 30.90
N ASP A 476 -10.26 -20.26 31.02
CA ASP A 476 -10.84 -20.81 32.27
C ASP A 476 -9.72 -21.31 33.19
#